data_d233ed61e58c0dea8902f12ea164e46d
#
_entry.id   d233ed61e58c0dea8902f12ea164e46d
#
_cell.length_a   1.000
_cell.length_b   1.000
_cell.length_c   1.000
_cell.angle_alpha   90.00
_cell.angle_beta   90.00
_cell.angle_gamma   90.00
#
_symmetry.space_group_name_H-M   'P 1'
#
loop_
_entity.id
_entity.type
_entity.pdbx_description
1 polymer ?
#
loop_
_entity_poly.entity_id
_entity_poly.type
_entity_poly.pdbx_seq_one_letter_code
_entity_poly.pdbx_strand_id
1 'polypeptide(L)'
;MSDNSAEFLIKKLRIRKDRDDGSVVYDITSVINEVNIYEHIDKPYLTAQVLFADNDRIVERTEISGTEVVEIEITTDDGKLGYTIEKNFIITEIVRSVKTNDSQELVGISLIEDIGYYSRLIRLQKSYNGKPVDIIRDILIDNLNRELFNISGSQFKESSDMKVVIPNLNP
;
A
#
# COMPACT_ATOMS: atom_id res chain seq x y z
N MET A 1 -20.29 14.82 26.60
CA MET A 1 -19.06 14.33 25.96
C MET A 1 -19.38 14.29 24.48
N SER A 2 -18.85 15.21 23.68
CA SER A 2 -19.02 15.18 22.23
C SER A 2 -18.14 14.04 21.71
N ASP A 3 -18.79 13.07 21.12
CA ASP A 3 -18.14 11.97 20.41
C ASP A 3 -17.46 12.58 19.18
N ASN A 4 -16.16 12.88 19.31
CA ASN A 4 -15.33 13.36 18.21
C ASN A 4 -14.81 12.13 17.41
N SER A 5 -15.72 11.34 16.86
CA SER A 5 -15.36 10.38 15.84
C SER A 5 -15.03 11.19 14.58
N ALA A 6 -13.76 11.18 14.18
CA ALA A 6 -13.36 11.75 12.89
C ALA A 6 -14.07 10.98 11.79
N GLU A 7 -14.87 11.67 10.96
CA GLU A 7 -15.47 11.06 9.78
C GLU A 7 -14.38 10.91 8.71
N PHE A 8 -14.24 9.69 8.20
CA PHE A 8 -13.35 9.38 7.09
C PHE A 8 -14.16 9.24 5.81
N LEU A 9 -13.68 9.86 4.75
CA LEU A 9 -14.26 9.77 3.43
C LEU A 9 -13.33 9.00 2.50
N ILE A 10 -13.81 7.90 1.96
CA ILE A 10 -13.09 7.15 0.92
C ILE A 10 -13.30 7.89 -0.40
N LYS A 11 -12.25 8.54 -0.91
CA LYS A 11 -12.28 9.27 -2.18
C LYS A 11 -12.11 8.36 -3.38
N LYS A 12 -11.28 7.31 -3.21
CA LYS A 12 -10.90 6.43 -4.30
C LYS A 12 -10.54 5.05 -3.75
N LEU A 13 -11.10 4.03 -4.35
CA LEU A 13 -10.67 2.66 -4.19
C LEU A 13 -10.79 1.94 -5.53
N ARG A 14 -9.65 1.62 -6.14
CA ARG A 14 -9.57 1.05 -7.49
C ARG A 14 -8.65 -0.13 -7.53
N ILE A 15 -9.06 -1.15 -8.25
CA ILE A 15 -8.22 -2.31 -8.58
C ILE A 15 -7.69 -2.10 -9.99
N ARG A 16 -6.37 -2.05 -10.15
CA ARG A 16 -5.70 -1.91 -11.44
C ARG A 16 -4.90 -3.16 -11.74
N LYS A 17 -5.08 -3.70 -12.93
CA LYS A 17 -4.26 -4.78 -13.47
C LYS A 17 -3.56 -4.28 -14.72
N ASP A 18 -2.24 -4.29 -14.68
CA ASP A 18 -1.41 -3.98 -15.84
C ASP A 18 -1.32 -5.23 -16.73
N ARG A 19 -1.56 -5.06 -18.04
CA ARG A 19 -1.48 -6.09 -19.07
C ARG A 19 -0.58 -5.59 -20.21
N ASP A 20 -0.13 -6.50 -21.05
CA ASP A 20 0.73 -6.15 -22.19
C ASP A 20 0.06 -5.20 -23.19
N ASP A 21 -1.27 -5.25 -23.29
CA ASP A 21 -2.12 -4.43 -24.15
C ASP A 21 -2.69 -3.17 -23.48
N GLY A 22 -2.32 -2.91 -22.22
CA GLY A 22 -2.74 -1.76 -21.44
C GLY A 22 -3.24 -2.13 -20.04
N SER A 23 -3.55 -1.11 -19.23
CA SER A 23 -4.05 -1.30 -17.86
C SER A 23 -5.57 -1.35 -17.84
N VAL A 24 -6.13 -2.30 -17.11
CA VAL A 24 -7.56 -2.37 -16.80
C VAL A 24 -7.77 -1.86 -15.38
N VAL A 25 -8.73 -0.96 -15.20
CA VAL A 25 -9.05 -0.34 -13.90
C VAL A 25 -10.51 -0.58 -13.56
N TYR A 26 -10.75 -1.11 -12.37
CA TYR A 26 -12.09 -1.28 -11.80
C TYR A 26 -12.24 -0.36 -10.59
N ASP A 27 -13.18 0.58 -10.67
CA ASP A 27 -13.52 1.46 -9.55
C ASP A 27 -14.56 0.77 -8.66
N ILE A 28 -14.15 0.43 -7.45
CA ILE A 28 -15.02 -0.24 -6.46
C ILE A 28 -15.42 0.68 -5.31
N THR A 29 -15.15 1.99 -5.41
CA THR A 29 -15.41 2.97 -4.35
C THR A 29 -16.86 2.96 -3.87
N SER A 30 -17.82 2.78 -4.78
CA SER A 30 -19.25 2.81 -4.45
C SER A 30 -19.84 1.50 -3.90
N VAL A 31 -19.09 0.41 -4.01
CA VAL A 31 -19.54 -0.95 -3.59
C VAL A 31 -18.79 -1.49 -2.38
N ILE A 32 -18.05 -0.61 -1.70
CA ILE A 32 -17.30 -0.95 -0.49
C ILE A 32 -18.27 -1.16 0.68
N ASN A 33 -18.06 -2.23 1.43
CA ASN A 33 -18.72 -2.49 2.69
C ASN A 33 -17.83 -2.13 3.88
N GLU A 34 -16.52 -2.42 3.79
CA GLU A 34 -15.59 -2.23 4.89
C GLU A 34 -14.17 -2.04 4.36
N VAL A 35 -13.42 -1.13 4.97
CA VAL A 35 -11.99 -0.94 4.75
C VAL A 35 -11.29 -0.86 6.09
N ASN A 36 -10.34 -1.75 6.32
CA ASN A 36 -9.47 -1.74 7.49
C ASN A 36 -8.03 -1.52 7.03
N ILE A 37 -7.35 -0.54 7.58
CA ILE A 37 -5.94 -0.28 7.36
C ILE A 37 -5.21 -0.49 8.70
N TYR A 38 -4.15 -1.28 8.66
CA TYR A 38 -3.37 -1.65 9.84
C TYR A 38 -1.97 -1.09 9.74
N GLU A 39 -1.58 -0.32 10.74
CA GLU A 39 -0.21 0.09 10.96
C GLU A 39 0.45 -0.86 11.95
N HIS A 40 1.69 -1.25 11.66
CA HIS A 40 2.45 -2.20 12.47
C HIS A 40 3.70 -1.52 13.03
N ILE A 41 3.96 -1.71 14.32
CA ILE A 41 5.14 -1.13 14.95
C ILE A 41 6.45 -1.82 14.52
N ASP A 42 6.34 -3.04 14.07
CA ASP A 42 7.48 -3.91 13.68
C ASP A 42 7.70 -3.99 12.17
N LYS A 43 6.87 -3.30 11.37
CA LYS A 43 6.95 -3.32 9.90
C LYS A 43 6.91 -1.91 9.34
N PRO A 44 7.76 -1.58 8.37
CA PRO A 44 7.81 -0.25 7.75
C PRO A 44 6.76 -0.05 6.65
N TYR A 45 5.68 -0.82 6.64
CA TYR A 45 4.62 -0.78 5.65
C TYR A 45 3.26 -1.09 6.27
N LEU A 46 2.21 -0.60 5.60
CA LEU A 46 0.84 -0.86 5.99
C LEU A 46 0.33 -2.18 5.40
N THR A 47 -0.66 -2.76 6.08
CA THR A 47 -1.51 -3.80 5.50
C THR A 47 -2.96 -3.33 5.51
N ALA A 48 -3.79 -3.89 4.66
CA ALA A 48 -5.20 -3.55 4.64
C ALA A 48 -6.08 -4.75 4.33
N GLN A 49 -7.35 -4.64 4.68
CA GLN A 49 -8.41 -5.54 4.26
C GLN A 49 -9.55 -4.71 3.70
N VAL A 50 -10.07 -5.14 2.58
CA VAL A 50 -11.23 -4.52 1.92
C VAL A 50 -12.28 -5.56 1.71
N LEU A 51 -13.51 -5.23 2.10
CA LEU A 51 -14.71 -6.01 1.84
C LEU A 51 -15.61 -5.23 0.91
N PHE A 52 -16.00 -5.80 -0.23
CA PHE A 52 -16.84 -5.13 -1.22
C PHE A 52 -17.84 -6.09 -1.86
N ALA A 53 -18.93 -5.53 -2.39
CA ALA A 53 -19.92 -6.29 -3.13
C ALA A 53 -19.50 -6.40 -4.60
N ASP A 54 -19.21 -7.62 -5.04
CA ASP A 54 -18.80 -7.90 -6.42
C ASP A 54 -19.99 -8.26 -7.30
N ASN A 55 -20.75 -7.24 -7.70
CA ASN A 55 -21.91 -7.38 -8.57
C ASN A 55 -21.52 -7.59 -10.04
N ASP A 56 -20.36 -7.14 -10.45
CA ASP A 56 -19.87 -7.14 -11.83
C ASP A 56 -18.87 -8.27 -12.12
N ARG A 57 -18.70 -9.20 -11.19
CA ARG A 57 -17.72 -10.29 -11.25
C ARG A 57 -16.30 -9.78 -11.51
N ILE A 58 -15.92 -8.72 -10.80
CA ILE A 58 -14.62 -8.06 -10.94
C ILE A 58 -13.50 -9.05 -10.68
N VAL A 59 -13.63 -9.88 -9.64
CA VAL A 59 -12.63 -10.90 -9.28
C VAL A 59 -12.40 -11.90 -10.42
N GLU A 60 -13.47 -12.40 -11.03
CA GLU A 60 -13.37 -13.33 -12.17
C GLU A 60 -12.80 -12.62 -13.41
N ARG A 61 -13.29 -11.42 -13.74
CA ARG A 61 -12.86 -10.65 -14.91
C ARG A 61 -11.43 -10.14 -14.80
N THR A 62 -10.99 -9.83 -13.59
CA THR A 62 -9.63 -9.39 -13.33
C THR A 62 -8.66 -10.56 -13.35
N GLU A 63 -9.14 -11.79 -13.10
CA GLU A 63 -8.27 -12.97 -12.95
C GLU A 63 -7.13 -12.68 -11.96
N ILE A 64 -7.51 -12.34 -10.72
CA ILE A 64 -6.57 -11.89 -9.69
C ILE A 64 -5.45 -12.92 -9.52
N SER A 65 -4.21 -12.47 -9.73
CA SER A 65 -3.01 -13.29 -9.70
C SER A 65 -2.01 -12.90 -8.60
N GLY A 66 -2.30 -11.82 -7.86
CA GLY A 66 -1.41 -11.31 -6.81
C GLY A 66 -0.41 -10.24 -7.31
N THR A 67 -0.67 -9.65 -8.47
CA THR A 67 0.11 -8.55 -9.05
C THR A 67 -0.71 -7.28 -9.23
N GLU A 68 -2.00 -7.36 -8.93
CA GLU A 68 -2.93 -6.25 -9.07
C GLU A 68 -2.66 -5.19 -8.00
N VAL A 69 -2.67 -3.93 -8.46
CA VAL A 69 -2.50 -2.76 -7.59
C VAL A 69 -3.86 -2.26 -7.14
N VAL A 70 -4.03 -2.07 -5.84
CA VAL A 70 -5.20 -1.41 -5.25
C VAL A 70 -4.79 -0.01 -4.82
N GLU A 71 -5.37 0.99 -5.47
CA GLU A 71 -5.18 2.40 -5.14
C GLU A 71 -6.22 2.81 -4.10
N ILE A 72 -5.77 3.28 -2.94
CA ILE A 72 -6.64 3.72 -1.84
C ILE A 72 -6.36 5.18 -1.54
N GLU A 73 -7.40 6.01 -1.56
CA GLU A 73 -7.38 7.40 -1.11
C GLU A 73 -8.49 7.62 -0.10
N ILE A 74 -8.08 7.95 1.13
CA ILE A 74 -8.98 8.23 2.27
C ILE A 74 -8.60 9.60 2.83
N THR A 75 -9.58 10.43 3.10
CA THR A 75 -9.38 11.74 3.72
C THR A 75 -10.28 11.91 4.93
N THR A 76 -9.84 12.73 5.89
CA THR A 76 -10.70 13.19 6.99
C THR A 76 -11.46 14.43 6.55
N ASP A 77 -12.74 14.51 6.89
CA ASP A 77 -13.63 15.64 6.52
C ASP A 77 -13.78 16.67 7.66
N ASP A 78 -12.74 16.89 8.44
CA ASP A 78 -12.80 17.86 9.55
C ASP A 78 -12.47 19.30 9.16
N GLY A 79 -12.31 19.58 7.86
CA GLY A 79 -12.26 20.94 7.27
C GLY A 79 -11.12 21.84 7.74
N LYS A 80 -10.28 21.41 8.67
CA LYS A 80 -9.21 22.22 9.29
C LYS A 80 -7.80 21.68 9.18
N LEU A 81 -7.62 20.37 9.12
CA LEU A 81 -6.34 19.67 8.99
C LEU A 81 -6.59 18.31 8.34
N GLY A 82 -7.05 18.32 7.09
CA GLY A 82 -7.35 17.09 6.37
C GLY A 82 -6.12 16.21 6.24
N TYR A 83 -6.11 15.10 6.94
CA TYR A 83 -5.15 14.03 6.66
C TYR A 83 -5.66 13.24 5.47
N THR A 84 -4.80 13.07 4.47
CA THR A 84 -5.08 12.21 3.33
C THR A 84 -4.11 11.05 3.36
N ILE A 85 -4.65 9.84 3.30
CA ILE A 85 -3.89 8.62 3.07
C ILE A 85 -4.09 8.29 1.59
N GLU A 86 -3.02 8.42 0.80
CA GLU A 86 -2.98 7.99 -0.59
C GLU A 86 -1.88 6.95 -0.73
N LYS A 87 -2.27 5.70 -0.99
CA LYS A 87 -1.37 4.56 -0.97
C LYS A 87 -1.75 3.53 -2.01
N ASN A 88 -0.71 2.85 -2.51
CA ASN A 88 -0.85 1.71 -3.38
C ASN A 88 -0.58 0.43 -2.60
N PHE A 89 -1.47 -0.54 -2.80
CA PHE A 89 -1.37 -1.86 -2.19
C PHE A 89 -1.36 -2.93 -3.28
N ILE A 90 -0.80 -4.08 -2.96
CA ILE A 90 -0.85 -5.29 -3.79
C ILE A 90 -1.81 -6.29 -3.15
N ILE A 91 -2.66 -6.93 -3.95
CA ILE A 91 -3.54 -8.00 -3.47
C ILE A 91 -2.67 -9.22 -3.15
N THR A 92 -2.73 -9.69 -1.91
CA THR A 92 -1.98 -10.88 -1.48
C THR A 92 -2.86 -12.12 -1.38
N GLU A 93 -4.14 -11.93 -1.11
CA GLU A 93 -5.07 -13.03 -0.88
C GLU A 93 -6.52 -12.58 -1.08
N ILE A 94 -7.36 -13.48 -1.58
CA ILE A 94 -8.81 -13.38 -1.49
C ILE A 94 -9.22 -14.12 -0.23
N VAL A 95 -9.59 -13.38 0.84
CA VAL A 95 -9.83 -13.94 2.18
C VAL A 95 -11.20 -14.59 2.29
N ARG A 96 -12.18 -14.01 1.59
CA ARG A 96 -13.58 -14.40 1.71
C ARG A 96 -14.30 -14.11 0.42
N SER A 97 -15.09 -15.10 0.00
CA SER A 97 -16.08 -14.96 -1.06
C SER A 97 -17.35 -15.67 -0.59
N VAL A 98 -18.42 -14.91 -0.44
CA VAL A 98 -19.72 -15.43 0.02
C VAL A 98 -20.79 -14.97 -0.93
N LYS A 99 -21.45 -15.90 -1.60
CA LYS A 99 -22.63 -15.60 -2.41
C LYS A 99 -23.78 -15.21 -1.50
N THR A 100 -24.24 -13.98 -1.63
CA THR A 100 -25.37 -13.45 -0.88
C THR A 100 -26.69 -13.79 -1.57
N ASN A 101 -26.67 -13.82 -2.91
CA ASN A 101 -27.78 -14.28 -3.78
C ASN A 101 -27.19 -14.66 -5.17
N ASP A 102 -28.04 -15.01 -6.13
CA ASP A 102 -27.62 -15.44 -7.47
C ASP A 102 -26.83 -14.39 -8.26
N SER A 103 -26.90 -13.12 -7.86
CA SER A 103 -26.28 -11.99 -8.56
C SER A 103 -25.29 -11.18 -7.73
N GLN A 104 -25.15 -11.47 -6.44
CA GLN A 104 -24.28 -10.70 -5.53
C GLN A 104 -23.34 -11.62 -4.77
N GLU A 105 -22.08 -11.28 -4.81
CA GLU A 105 -21.02 -11.91 -4.04
C GLU A 105 -20.32 -10.89 -3.18
N LEU A 106 -20.12 -11.20 -1.91
CA LEU A 106 -19.33 -10.37 -1.00
C LEU A 106 -17.90 -10.90 -0.99
N VAL A 107 -16.97 -10.08 -1.44
CA VAL A 107 -15.55 -10.45 -1.58
C VAL A 107 -14.71 -9.69 -0.59
N GLY A 108 -13.88 -10.42 0.15
CA GLY A 108 -12.83 -9.88 1.02
C GLY A 108 -11.46 -10.10 0.41
N ILE A 109 -10.65 -9.06 0.35
CA ILE A 109 -9.26 -9.12 -0.12
C ILE A 109 -8.31 -8.62 0.96
N SER A 110 -7.16 -9.30 1.10
CA SER A 110 -6.04 -8.86 1.92
C SER A 110 -5.00 -8.16 1.06
N LEU A 111 -4.47 -7.08 1.60
CA LEU A 111 -3.59 -6.15 0.90
C LEU A 111 -2.31 -5.91 1.70
N ILE A 112 -1.21 -5.73 1.00
CA ILE A 112 0.05 -5.24 1.54
C ILE A 112 0.45 -3.99 0.77
N GLU A 113 0.94 -2.95 1.46
CA GLU A 113 1.50 -1.78 0.80
C GLU A 113 2.59 -2.20 -0.20
N ASP A 114 2.61 -1.59 -1.37
CA ASP A 114 3.48 -1.99 -2.47
C ASP A 114 4.97 -2.01 -2.08
N ILE A 115 5.42 -1.07 -1.25
CA ILE A 115 6.79 -1.08 -0.73
C ILE A 115 7.09 -2.35 0.07
N GLY A 116 6.14 -2.80 0.90
CA GLY A 116 6.27 -4.04 1.67
C GLY A 116 6.29 -5.29 0.78
N TYR A 117 5.57 -5.27 -0.34
CA TYR A 117 5.58 -6.35 -1.32
C TYR A 117 6.91 -6.41 -2.06
N TYR A 118 7.34 -5.29 -2.66
CA TYR A 118 8.57 -5.25 -3.46
C TYR A 118 9.83 -5.47 -2.61
N SER A 119 9.87 -4.97 -1.37
CA SER A 119 11.01 -5.20 -0.48
C SER A 119 11.26 -6.69 -0.21
N ARG A 120 10.23 -7.54 -0.24
CA ARG A 120 10.38 -9.00 -0.05
C ARG A 120 10.96 -9.71 -1.26
N LEU A 121 10.83 -9.13 -2.45
CA LEU A 121 11.34 -9.71 -3.70
C LEU A 121 12.82 -9.38 -3.94
N ILE A 122 13.34 -8.37 -3.26
CA ILE A 122 14.68 -7.85 -3.46
C ILE A 122 15.61 -8.37 -2.37
N ARG A 123 16.84 -8.69 -2.74
CA ARG A 123 17.93 -9.05 -1.84
C ARG A 123 19.09 -8.10 -2.03
N LEU A 124 19.50 -7.45 -0.95
CA LEU A 124 20.66 -6.57 -0.93
C LEU A 124 21.89 -7.35 -0.53
N GLN A 125 22.91 -7.28 -1.39
CA GLN A 125 24.25 -7.82 -1.11
C GLN A 125 25.28 -6.80 -1.56
N LYS A 126 25.46 -5.74 -0.77
CA LYS A 126 26.32 -4.60 -1.12
C LYS A 126 26.92 -3.99 0.13
N SER A 127 28.09 -3.40 -0.01
CA SER A 127 28.65 -2.51 1.01
C SER A 127 28.43 -1.06 0.63
N TYR A 128 28.03 -0.28 1.61
CA TYR A 128 27.80 1.15 1.50
C TYR A 128 28.78 1.90 2.38
N ASN A 129 29.17 3.10 1.95
CA ASN A 129 30.05 3.99 2.71
C ASN A 129 29.52 5.42 2.58
N GLY A 130 29.19 6.06 3.69
CA GLY A 130 28.64 7.39 3.71
C GLY A 130 27.76 7.64 4.92
N LYS A 131 27.01 8.72 4.90
CA LYS A 131 26.05 9.04 5.96
C LYS A 131 24.86 8.09 5.91
N PRO A 132 24.29 7.68 7.05
CA PRO A 132 23.15 6.75 7.09
C PRO A 132 21.97 7.17 6.19
N VAL A 133 21.66 8.47 6.14
CA VAL A 133 20.56 9.00 5.31
C VAL A 133 20.84 8.80 3.82
N ASP A 134 22.07 9.01 3.39
CA ASP A 134 22.46 8.83 1.99
C ASP A 134 22.44 7.35 1.62
N ILE A 135 22.89 6.46 2.52
CA ILE A 135 22.83 5.01 2.33
C ILE A 135 21.37 4.53 2.20
N ILE A 136 20.47 5.01 3.05
CA ILE A 136 19.04 4.68 2.98
C ILE A 136 18.44 5.19 1.65
N ARG A 137 18.79 6.42 1.26
CA ARG A 137 18.33 6.99 -0.02
C ARG A 137 18.76 6.13 -1.21
N ASP A 138 20.04 5.76 -1.27
CA ASP A 138 20.58 4.91 -2.33
C ASP A 138 19.86 3.56 -2.39
N ILE A 139 19.59 2.94 -1.24
CA ILE A 139 18.86 1.67 -1.17
C ILE A 139 17.45 1.83 -1.73
N LEU A 140 16.73 2.87 -1.35
CA LEU A 140 15.34 3.08 -1.77
C LEU A 140 15.23 3.43 -3.25
N ILE A 141 16.14 4.27 -3.76
CA ILE A 141 16.14 4.66 -5.18
C ILE A 141 16.59 3.48 -6.05
N ASP A 142 17.74 2.90 -5.74
CA ASP A 142 18.37 1.90 -6.61
C ASP A 142 17.58 0.58 -6.65
N ASN A 143 16.92 0.21 -5.55
CA ASN A 143 16.31 -1.11 -5.43
C ASN A 143 14.79 -1.09 -5.40
N LEU A 144 14.16 -0.04 -4.88
CA LEU A 144 12.72 0.05 -4.75
C LEU A 144 12.11 1.10 -5.68
N ASN A 145 12.94 1.81 -6.46
CA ASN A 145 12.52 2.91 -7.34
C ASN A 145 11.62 3.93 -6.61
N ARG A 146 11.98 4.24 -5.35
CA ARG A 146 11.25 5.15 -4.48
C ARG A 146 12.10 6.35 -4.16
N GLU A 147 11.61 7.54 -4.48
CA GLU A 147 12.17 8.78 -3.97
C GLU A 147 11.76 8.94 -2.50
N LEU A 148 12.73 9.22 -1.64
CA LEU A 148 12.44 9.60 -0.27
C LEU A 148 11.66 10.92 -0.28
N PHE A 149 10.38 10.86 0.05
CA PHE A 149 9.61 12.06 0.34
C PHE A 149 10.35 12.88 1.40
N ASN A 150 10.88 14.03 0.97
CA ASN A 150 11.39 15.12 1.81
C ASN A 150 11.74 14.73 3.26
N ILE A 151 12.75 13.88 3.43
CA ILE A 151 13.46 13.87 4.71
C ILE A 151 14.22 15.20 4.71
N SER A 152 13.57 16.25 5.21
CA SER A 152 14.22 17.53 5.41
C SER A 152 15.37 17.28 6.36
N GLY A 153 16.61 17.58 5.93
CA GLY A 153 17.83 17.30 6.68
C GLY A 153 17.88 17.94 8.08
N SER A 154 16.91 18.80 8.42
CA SER A 154 16.73 19.39 9.75
C SER A 154 16.24 18.44 10.85
N GLN A 155 15.69 17.28 10.49
CA GLN A 155 15.19 16.32 11.48
C GLN A 155 16.23 15.26 11.89
N PHE A 156 17.29 15.09 11.11
CA PHE A 156 18.36 14.15 11.42
C PHE A 156 19.58 14.91 11.94
N LYS A 157 20.06 14.55 13.16
CA LYS A 157 21.35 15.02 13.63
C LYS A 157 22.41 14.63 12.61
N GLU A 158 23.33 15.54 12.31
CA GLU A 158 24.49 15.21 11.49
C GLU A 158 25.18 13.99 12.07
N SER A 159 25.15 12.89 11.32
CA SER A 159 25.82 11.66 11.66
C SER A 159 27.13 11.58 10.87
N SER A 160 28.15 10.99 11.48
CA SER A 160 29.42 10.71 10.80
C SER A 160 29.23 9.62 9.74
N ASP A 161 30.12 9.61 8.75
CA ASP A 161 30.18 8.55 7.76
C ASP A 161 30.38 7.19 8.43
N MET A 162 29.68 6.19 7.92
CA MET A 162 29.78 4.81 8.37
C MET A 162 29.93 3.87 7.19
N LYS A 163 30.53 2.71 7.45
CA LYS A 163 30.58 1.62 6.51
C LYS A 163 29.59 0.55 6.93
N VAL A 164 28.63 0.26 6.05
CA VAL A 164 27.62 -0.77 6.27
C VAL A 164 27.80 -1.87 5.23
N VAL A 165 27.82 -3.11 5.68
CA VAL A 165 27.82 -4.30 4.79
C VAL A 165 26.51 -5.02 4.99
N ILE A 166 25.74 -5.14 3.93
CA ILE A 166 24.45 -5.85 3.97
C ILE A 166 24.63 -7.21 3.30
N PRO A 167 24.61 -8.31 4.09
CA PRO A 167 24.81 -9.64 3.57
C PRO A 167 23.48 -10.30 3.20
N ASN A 168 23.01 -10.09 1.98
CA ASN A 168 21.83 -10.78 1.43
C ASN A 168 20.56 -10.62 2.30
N LEU A 169 20.25 -9.40 2.72
CA LEU A 169 19.03 -9.05 3.47
C LEU A 169 18.01 -8.38 2.56
N ASN A 170 16.74 -8.39 2.97
CA ASN A 170 15.72 -7.55 2.34
C ASN A 170 15.94 -6.09 2.77
N PRO A 171 15.67 -5.11 1.87
CA PRO A 171 15.71 -3.70 2.21
C PRO A 171 14.65 -3.31 3.23
#